data_5d7af95d86e53d6886dcf8b0ca5e9644
#
_entry.id   5d7af95d86e53d6886dcf8b0ca5e9644
#
_cell.length_a   1.000
_cell.length_b   1.000
_cell.length_c   1.000
_cell.angle_alpha   90.00
_cell.angle_beta   90.00
_cell.angle_gamma   90.00
#
_symmetry.space_group_name_H-M   'P 1'
#
loop_
_entity.id
_entity.type
_entity.pdbx_description
1 polymer ?
#
loop_
_entity_poly.entity_id
_entity_poly.type
_entity_poly.pdbx_seq_one_letter_code
_entity_poly.pdbx_strand_id
1 'polypeptide(L)'
;MFDYFWLWSEMIVRWVHVIAGVAWIGSSFYFIALDLSLKPGKELPKEANGQAWQVHGGGFYNMVKYLVAPSKMPDELTWFKWEAYSTWISGMALMSLVYYGSTSLYMIDLEVLDITQGQAVLLSLGGILFGWVVYDGLCRSPLGRNDLVLALSGLIFLIVLSYIYTQIFSHRGAFMQMGISIGTMMVANVAMVIIPGQKKVVKALKAGEEPNPIYGARGKQRSLHNNYLTLPVIFVMLGVHYPIIFATEYSWLILGLILIIGALIRHFFNTKHKGLPAPYWTWLAASFLVVCCISLSYVGGPTNEDYEISNLNLSKDEVHNSAVELVIERCSACHAKEPVWDGLAFAPKGVYLETEAQILKMANEVYWQSAASWAMPPGNIIWLDDEERALLSEWHKKLKDD
;
A
#
# COMPACT_ATOMS: atom_id res chain seq x y z
N MET A 1 -10.79 -19.06 23.97
CA MET A 1 -10.38 -17.81 24.63
C MET A 1 -9.14 -17.19 24.00
N PHE A 2 -8.12 -18.00 23.64
CA PHE A 2 -6.90 -17.52 22.95
C PHE A 2 -7.24 -16.86 21.61
N ASP A 3 -8.11 -17.46 20.79
CA ASP A 3 -8.50 -16.92 19.48
C ASP A 3 -9.21 -15.57 19.58
N TYR A 4 -10.08 -15.39 20.60
CA TYR A 4 -10.72 -14.10 20.86
C TYR A 4 -9.69 -13.03 21.23
N PHE A 5 -8.69 -13.39 22.04
CA PHE A 5 -7.60 -12.47 22.38
C PHE A 5 -6.80 -12.08 21.14
N TRP A 6 -6.53 -13.03 20.24
CA TRP A 6 -5.82 -12.80 18.98
C TRP A 6 -6.59 -11.84 18.07
N LEU A 7 -7.88 -12.10 17.84
CA LEU A 7 -8.76 -11.25 17.03
C LEU A 7 -8.88 -9.83 17.59
N TRP A 8 -9.01 -9.69 18.90
CA TRP A 8 -9.02 -8.38 19.55
C TRP A 8 -7.68 -7.65 19.42
N SER A 9 -6.58 -8.36 19.54
CA SER A 9 -5.24 -7.79 19.37
C SER A 9 -5.04 -7.26 17.94
N GLU A 10 -5.46 -8.02 16.95
CA GLU A 10 -5.43 -7.59 15.54
C GLU A 10 -6.29 -6.33 15.33
N MET A 11 -7.50 -6.31 15.83
CA MET A 11 -8.41 -5.18 15.71
C MET A 11 -7.84 -3.91 16.38
N ILE A 12 -7.34 -4.04 17.61
CA ILE A 12 -6.79 -2.90 18.36
C ILE A 12 -5.55 -2.34 17.66
N VAL A 13 -4.61 -3.21 17.25
CA VAL A 13 -3.39 -2.77 16.56
C VAL A 13 -3.72 -2.15 15.21
N ARG A 14 -4.70 -2.67 14.47
CA ARG A 14 -5.19 -2.09 13.22
C ARG A 14 -5.79 -0.71 13.44
N TRP A 15 -6.61 -0.56 14.48
CA TRP A 15 -7.18 0.73 14.84
C TRP A 15 -6.10 1.76 15.17
N VAL A 16 -5.11 1.39 16.00
CA VAL A 16 -3.95 2.26 16.32
C VAL A 16 -3.16 2.62 15.06
N HIS A 17 -2.94 1.66 14.16
CA HIS A 17 -2.22 1.89 12.90
C HIS A 17 -2.95 2.90 12.00
N VAL A 18 -4.26 2.76 11.85
CA VAL A 18 -5.07 3.70 11.06
C VAL A 18 -5.02 5.11 11.66
N ILE A 19 -5.20 5.25 12.97
CA ILE A 19 -5.16 6.57 13.65
C ILE A 19 -3.78 7.21 13.48
N ALA A 20 -2.70 6.47 13.75
CA ALA A 20 -1.34 6.97 13.59
C ALA A 20 -1.04 7.36 12.13
N GLY A 21 -1.47 6.54 11.16
CA GLY A 21 -1.34 6.82 9.75
C GLY A 21 -2.08 8.08 9.31
N VAL A 22 -3.33 8.25 9.74
CA VAL A 22 -4.12 9.46 9.45
C VAL A 22 -3.46 10.71 10.04
N ALA A 23 -2.96 10.64 11.28
CA ALA A 23 -2.25 11.75 11.91
C ALA A 23 -0.97 12.11 11.15
N TRP A 24 -0.18 11.11 10.73
CA TRP A 24 1.04 11.34 9.94
C TRP A 24 0.75 11.91 8.56
N ILE A 25 -0.22 11.36 7.84
CA ILE A 25 -0.63 11.84 6.51
C ILE A 25 -1.13 13.28 6.61
N GLY A 26 -2.00 13.57 7.59
CA GLY A 26 -2.55 14.89 7.82
C GLY A 26 -1.46 15.94 8.09
N SER A 27 -0.55 15.67 9.02
CA SER A 27 0.56 16.57 9.33
C SER A 27 1.50 16.76 8.12
N SER A 28 1.82 15.68 7.39
CA SER A 28 2.66 15.75 6.19
C SER A 28 2.06 16.63 5.10
N PHE A 29 0.78 16.45 4.80
CA PHE A 29 0.09 17.28 3.79
C PHE A 29 -0.04 18.72 4.24
N TYR A 30 -0.33 18.95 5.51
CA TYR A 30 -0.42 20.28 6.09
C TYR A 30 0.91 21.05 5.95
N PHE A 31 2.02 20.47 6.39
CA PHE A 31 3.31 21.16 6.33
C PHE A 31 3.81 21.38 4.89
N ILE A 32 3.54 20.47 3.97
CA ILE A 32 3.88 20.71 2.56
C ILE A 32 3.02 21.82 1.96
N ALA A 33 1.71 21.83 2.23
CA ALA A 33 0.83 22.91 1.78
C ALA A 33 1.24 24.26 2.38
N LEU A 34 1.57 24.29 3.68
CA LEU A 34 2.07 25.47 4.38
C LEU A 34 3.35 26.00 3.73
N ASP A 35 4.37 25.12 3.54
CA ASP A 35 5.64 25.49 2.93
C ASP A 35 5.51 26.08 1.52
N LEU A 36 4.59 25.50 0.73
CA LEU A 36 4.35 25.96 -0.64
C LEU A 36 3.52 27.25 -0.72
N SER A 37 2.73 27.56 0.32
CA SER A 37 1.86 28.75 0.37
C SER A 37 2.48 29.98 1.04
N LEU A 38 3.73 29.88 1.51
CA LEU A 38 4.42 30.98 2.15
C LEU A 38 4.58 32.18 1.21
N LYS A 39 4.27 33.39 1.72
CA LYS A 39 4.41 34.64 0.99
C LYS A 39 5.35 35.59 1.74
N PRO A 40 6.11 36.43 1.03
CA PRO A 40 6.84 37.52 1.66
C PRO A 40 5.86 38.50 2.34
N GLY A 41 6.29 39.14 3.43
CA GLY A 41 5.52 40.14 4.16
C GLY A 41 6.39 41.34 4.52
N LYS A 42 5.78 42.52 4.59
CA LYS A 42 6.52 43.77 4.86
C LYS A 42 6.99 43.90 6.32
N GLU A 43 6.30 43.22 7.25
CA GLU A 43 6.54 43.30 8.71
C GLU A 43 7.22 42.05 9.25
N LEU A 44 7.80 41.21 8.36
CA LEU A 44 8.50 40.00 8.79
C LEU A 44 9.88 40.34 9.38
N PRO A 45 10.32 39.57 10.40
CA PRO A 45 11.71 39.59 10.84
C PRO A 45 12.67 39.37 9.67
N LYS A 46 13.86 39.97 9.71
CA LYS A 46 14.84 39.90 8.61
C LYS A 46 15.26 38.44 8.27
N GLU A 47 15.24 37.59 9.28
CA GLU A 47 15.61 36.15 9.17
C GLU A 47 14.45 35.27 8.66
N ALA A 48 13.23 35.82 8.54
CA ALA A 48 12.08 35.07 8.10
C ALA A 48 12.07 34.89 6.58
N ASN A 49 11.78 33.65 6.13
CA ASN A 49 11.67 33.31 4.72
C ASN A 49 10.29 33.62 4.12
N GLY A 50 9.27 33.72 4.97
CA GLY A 50 7.89 33.96 4.55
C GLY A 50 6.88 33.65 5.64
N GLN A 51 5.63 34.02 5.38
CA GLN A 51 4.50 33.75 6.28
C GLN A 51 3.30 33.21 5.53
N ALA A 52 2.44 32.51 6.26
CA ALA A 52 1.13 32.11 5.79
C ALA A 52 0.07 32.43 6.86
N TRP A 53 -1.01 33.09 6.46
CA TRP A 53 -2.17 33.34 7.29
C TRP A 53 -3.21 32.24 7.05
N GLN A 54 -3.73 31.68 8.13
CA GLN A 54 -4.69 30.59 8.11
C GLN A 54 -5.85 30.89 9.04
N VAL A 55 -7.03 30.35 8.70
CA VAL A 55 -8.24 30.42 9.51
C VAL A 55 -8.66 29.00 9.89
N HIS A 56 -8.78 28.74 11.18
CA HIS A 56 -9.29 27.47 11.66
C HIS A 56 -9.93 27.63 13.04
N GLY A 57 -11.07 26.97 13.26
CA GLY A 57 -11.75 26.96 14.56
C GLY A 57 -12.14 28.34 15.08
N GLY A 58 -12.48 29.29 14.19
CA GLY A 58 -12.84 30.67 14.55
C GLY A 58 -11.66 31.59 14.86
N GLY A 59 -10.42 31.09 14.77
CA GLY A 59 -9.19 31.84 15.00
C GLY A 59 -8.38 32.10 13.73
N PHE A 60 -7.50 33.11 13.81
CA PHE A 60 -6.51 33.42 12.77
C PHE A 60 -5.13 33.04 13.25
N TYR A 61 -4.41 32.31 12.39
CA TYR A 61 -3.06 31.83 12.68
C TYR A 61 -2.09 32.42 11.68
N ASN A 62 -1.02 33.04 12.17
CA ASN A 62 0.09 33.49 11.37
C ASN A 62 1.29 32.60 11.60
N MET A 63 1.64 31.82 10.58
CA MET A 63 2.80 30.91 10.61
C MET A 63 3.96 31.58 9.88
N VAL A 64 5.03 31.89 10.62
CA VAL A 64 6.27 32.46 10.09
C VAL A 64 7.33 31.37 10.01
N LYS A 65 7.94 31.18 8.84
CA LYS A 65 9.01 30.21 8.62
C LYS A 65 10.37 30.89 8.62
N TYR A 66 11.28 30.34 9.39
CA TYR A 66 12.69 30.74 9.41
C TYR A 66 13.53 29.67 8.72
N LEU A 67 14.45 30.08 7.85
CA LEU A 67 15.49 29.19 7.27
C LEU A 67 16.78 29.23 8.09
N VAL A 68 16.99 30.30 8.81
CA VAL A 68 18.04 30.50 9.80
C VAL A 68 17.41 30.69 11.18
N ALA A 69 18.17 30.58 12.25
CA ALA A 69 17.63 30.79 13.58
C ALA A 69 17.02 32.18 13.71
N PRO A 70 15.82 32.31 14.33
CA PRO A 70 15.35 33.64 14.77
C PRO A 70 16.36 34.21 15.76
N SER A 71 16.39 35.52 15.88
CA SER A 71 17.28 36.24 16.81
C SER A 71 17.20 35.72 18.26
N LYS A 72 16.07 35.14 18.65
CA LYS A 72 15.86 34.42 19.90
C LYS A 72 15.24 33.08 19.61
N MET A 73 16.04 32.01 19.73
CA MET A 73 15.57 30.64 19.57
C MET A 73 14.72 30.24 20.78
N PRO A 74 13.52 29.67 20.60
CA PRO A 74 12.73 29.17 21.71
C PRO A 74 13.42 27.97 22.39
N ASP A 75 13.24 27.85 23.71
CA ASP A 75 13.81 26.77 24.50
C ASP A 75 13.17 25.43 24.15
N GLU A 76 11.85 25.42 23.89
CA GLU A 76 11.09 24.23 23.53
C GLU A 76 10.77 24.23 22.04
N LEU A 77 11.02 23.06 21.43
CA LEU A 77 10.69 22.79 20.02
C LEU A 77 9.86 21.52 19.94
N THR A 78 8.70 21.59 19.29
CA THR A 78 7.87 20.42 19.01
C THR A 78 8.41 19.69 17.78
N TRP A 79 8.61 18.39 17.91
CA TRP A 79 9.17 17.53 16.87
C TRP A 79 8.09 16.59 16.31
N PHE A 80 7.68 16.80 15.08
CA PHE A 80 6.75 15.93 14.36
C PHE A 80 7.47 14.67 13.87
N LYS A 81 7.48 13.64 14.70
CA LYS A 81 8.17 12.36 14.44
C LYS A 81 7.40 11.16 14.94
N TRP A 82 6.64 11.32 16.04
CA TRP A 82 5.95 10.20 16.67
C TRP A 82 4.81 9.68 15.80
N GLU A 83 4.19 10.51 15.00
CA GLU A 83 3.17 10.13 14.03
C GLU A 83 3.73 9.12 13.03
N ALA A 84 4.93 9.37 12.50
CA ALA A 84 5.61 8.45 11.59
C ALA A 84 6.06 7.17 12.31
N TYR A 85 6.65 7.31 13.50
CA TYR A 85 7.18 6.17 14.26
C TYR A 85 6.09 5.23 14.73
N SER A 86 5.00 5.76 15.30
CA SER A 86 3.86 4.94 15.75
C SER A 86 3.14 4.26 14.57
N THR A 87 3.07 4.92 13.40
CA THR A 87 2.56 4.29 12.18
C THR A 87 3.40 3.07 11.80
N TRP A 88 4.72 3.19 11.79
CA TRP A 88 5.59 2.06 11.43
C TRP A 88 5.56 0.94 12.48
N ILE A 89 5.65 1.29 13.77
CA ILE A 89 5.63 0.30 14.87
C ILE A 89 4.32 -0.51 14.81
N SER A 90 3.18 0.16 14.70
CA SER A 90 1.88 -0.51 14.60
C SER A 90 1.71 -1.28 13.29
N GLY A 91 2.28 -0.78 12.17
CA GLY A 91 2.31 -1.47 10.89
C GLY A 91 3.13 -2.77 10.94
N MET A 92 4.33 -2.74 11.58
CA MET A 92 5.13 -3.95 11.79
C MET A 92 4.46 -4.93 12.75
N ALA A 93 3.78 -4.44 13.76
CA ALA A 93 2.97 -5.29 14.64
C ALA A 93 1.83 -5.97 13.88
N LEU A 94 1.11 -5.26 13.00
CA LEU A 94 0.10 -5.85 12.12
C LEU A 94 0.70 -6.87 11.14
N MET A 95 1.83 -6.56 10.54
CA MET A 95 2.52 -7.50 9.65
C MET A 95 2.87 -8.78 10.40
N SER A 96 3.34 -8.66 11.65
CA SER A 96 3.67 -9.81 12.50
C SER A 96 2.43 -10.62 12.88
N LEU A 97 1.35 -9.96 13.30
CA LEU A 97 0.12 -10.63 13.73
C LEU A 97 -0.60 -11.30 12.56
N VAL A 98 -0.74 -10.63 11.42
CA VAL A 98 -1.58 -11.10 10.31
C VAL A 98 -0.77 -11.95 9.33
N TYR A 99 0.36 -11.44 8.84
CA TYR A 99 1.11 -12.09 7.75
C TYR A 99 2.14 -13.08 8.26
N TYR A 100 2.93 -12.73 9.28
CA TYR A 100 3.93 -13.66 9.82
C TYR A 100 3.31 -14.71 10.74
N GLY A 101 2.17 -14.41 11.39
CA GLY A 101 1.40 -15.38 12.15
C GLY A 101 0.63 -16.39 11.30
N SER A 102 0.40 -16.09 10.01
CA SER A 102 -0.33 -16.95 9.08
C SER A 102 0.29 -16.90 7.67
N THR A 103 1.60 -17.17 7.59
CA THR A 103 2.36 -17.07 6.33
C THR A 103 1.81 -17.97 5.23
N SER A 104 1.36 -19.17 5.55
CA SER A 104 0.76 -20.11 4.60
C SER A 104 -0.50 -19.56 3.93
N LEU A 105 -1.30 -18.74 4.65
CA LEU A 105 -2.53 -18.16 4.12
C LEU A 105 -2.29 -16.88 3.31
N TYR A 106 -1.26 -16.11 3.64
CA TYR A 106 -1.13 -14.75 3.13
C TYR A 106 0.13 -14.46 2.34
N MET A 107 1.19 -15.25 2.53
CA MET A 107 2.49 -14.95 1.93
C MET A 107 3.01 -16.02 1.00
N ILE A 108 2.78 -17.31 1.31
CA ILE A 108 3.31 -18.43 0.57
C ILE A 108 2.32 -18.82 -0.54
N ASP A 109 2.87 -19.11 -1.70
CA ASP A 109 2.20 -19.74 -2.82
C ASP A 109 3.19 -20.75 -3.40
N LEU A 110 2.84 -22.04 -3.34
CA LEU A 110 3.73 -23.13 -3.75
C LEU A 110 3.93 -23.17 -5.28
N GLU A 111 3.01 -22.59 -6.04
CA GLU A 111 3.16 -22.45 -7.50
C GLU A 111 4.17 -21.38 -7.87
N VAL A 112 4.33 -20.34 -7.00
CA VAL A 112 5.32 -19.29 -7.18
C VAL A 112 6.68 -19.72 -6.69
N LEU A 113 6.77 -20.13 -5.42
CA LEU A 113 8.03 -20.54 -4.81
C LEU A 113 7.79 -21.45 -3.59
N ASP A 114 8.35 -22.65 -3.63
CA ASP A 114 8.30 -23.59 -2.50
C ASP A 114 9.27 -23.15 -1.39
N ILE A 115 8.73 -22.47 -0.40
CA ILE A 115 9.47 -21.94 0.76
C ILE A 115 8.75 -22.23 2.08
N THR A 116 9.54 -22.44 3.11
CA THR A 116 9.03 -22.60 4.47
C THR A 116 8.55 -21.25 5.06
N GLN A 117 7.72 -21.32 6.09
CA GLN A 117 7.24 -20.12 6.81
C GLN A 117 8.39 -19.22 7.31
N GLY A 118 9.44 -19.83 7.87
CA GLY A 118 10.63 -19.09 8.33
C GLY A 118 11.38 -18.40 7.18
N GLN A 119 11.50 -19.05 6.03
CA GLN A 119 12.10 -18.47 4.82
C GLN A 119 11.26 -17.30 4.30
N ALA A 120 9.94 -17.43 4.27
CA ALA A 120 9.06 -16.35 3.85
C ALA A 120 9.23 -15.10 4.73
N VAL A 121 9.30 -15.25 6.06
CA VAL A 121 9.57 -14.14 6.99
C VAL A 121 10.95 -13.52 6.76
N LEU A 122 11.99 -14.34 6.59
CA LEU A 122 13.36 -13.86 6.34
C LEU A 122 13.47 -13.10 5.02
N LEU A 123 12.86 -13.60 3.94
CA LEU A 123 12.80 -12.94 2.64
C LEU A 123 12.03 -11.62 2.72
N SER A 124 10.94 -11.59 3.48
CA SER A 124 10.18 -10.37 3.73
C SER A 124 11.02 -9.30 4.43
N LEU A 125 11.63 -9.63 5.56
CA LEU A 125 12.48 -8.70 6.31
C LEU A 125 13.72 -8.28 5.50
N GLY A 126 14.33 -9.21 4.78
CA GLY A 126 15.44 -8.94 3.87
C GLY A 126 15.05 -7.99 2.73
N GLY A 127 13.88 -8.19 2.15
CA GLY A 127 13.32 -7.34 1.09
C GLY A 127 13.03 -5.91 1.57
N ILE A 128 12.47 -5.75 2.78
CA ILE A 128 12.25 -4.44 3.41
C ILE A 128 13.60 -3.70 3.61
N LEU A 129 14.60 -4.39 4.15
CA LEU A 129 15.93 -3.83 4.36
C LEU A 129 16.61 -3.47 3.03
N PHE A 130 16.58 -4.38 2.06
CA PHE A 130 17.10 -4.17 0.70
C PHE A 130 16.45 -2.95 0.05
N GLY A 131 15.12 -2.86 0.11
CA GLY A 131 14.36 -1.73 -0.41
C GLY A 131 14.85 -0.39 0.16
N TRP A 132 15.01 -0.31 1.48
CA TRP A 132 15.54 0.90 2.12
C TRP A 132 16.98 1.22 1.71
N VAL A 133 17.87 0.23 1.74
CA VAL A 133 19.30 0.44 1.42
C VAL A 133 19.48 0.92 -0.01
N VAL A 134 18.80 0.30 -0.98
CA VAL A 134 18.88 0.71 -2.40
C VAL A 134 18.30 2.12 -2.59
N TYR A 135 17.11 2.39 -2.03
CA TYR A 135 16.49 3.71 -2.11
C TYR A 135 17.36 4.81 -1.49
N ASP A 136 17.92 4.59 -0.29
CA ASP A 136 18.82 5.55 0.35
C ASP A 136 20.11 5.75 -0.46
N GLY A 137 20.64 4.67 -1.03
CA GLY A 137 21.78 4.68 -1.95
C GLY A 137 21.51 5.52 -3.20
N LEU A 138 20.35 5.34 -3.86
CA LEU A 138 19.95 6.16 -5.02
C LEU A 138 19.92 7.65 -4.66
N CYS A 139 19.32 8.00 -3.52
CA CYS A 139 19.22 9.39 -3.08
C CYS A 139 20.59 10.02 -2.72
N ARG A 140 21.58 9.23 -2.29
CA ARG A 140 22.93 9.69 -1.96
C ARG A 140 23.87 9.69 -3.18
N SER A 141 23.51 8.97 -4.23
CA SER A 141 24.29 8.86 -5.47
C SER A 141 24.26 10.16 -6.28
N PRO A 142 25.05 10.27 -7.36
CA PRO A 142 24.96 11.39 -8.31
C PRO A 142 23.56 11.58 -8.91
N LEU A 143 22.75 10.50 -9.04
CA LEU A 143 21.36 10.56 -9.50
C LEU A 143 20.50 11.45 -8.60
N GLY A 144 20.81 11.46 -7.30
CA GLY A 144 20.11 12.29 -6.31
C GLY A 144 20.27 13.80 -6.45
N ARG A 145 21.12 14.26 -7.37
CA ARG A 145 21.33 15.70 -7.67
C ARG A 145 20.29 16.26 -8.64
N ASN A 146 19.60 15.41 -9.37
CA ASN A 146 18.55 15.79 -10.31
C ASN A 146 17.24 15.13 -9.91
N ASP A 147 16.23 15.92 -9.53
CA ASP A 147 14.97 15.43 -9.01
C ASP A 147 14.21 14.53 -10.02
N LEU A 148 14.26 14.87 -11.33
CA LEU A 148 13.58 14.07 -12.35
C LEU A 148 14.28 12.71 -12.56
N VAL A 149 15.62 12.71 -12.66
CA VAL A 149 16.40 11.47 -12.83
C VAL A 149 16.20 10.56 -11.61
N LEU A 150 16.21 11.14 -10.41
CA LEU A 150 15.98 10.39 -9.18
C LEU A 150 14.55 9.82 -9.12
N ALA A 151 13.55 10.62 -9.51
CA ALA A 151 12.14 10.16 -9.54
C ALA A 151 11.96 8.99 -10.53
N LEU A 152 12.54 9.08 -11.73
CA LEU A 152 12.48 8.01 -12.73
C LEU A 152 13.24 6.75 -12.26
N SER A 153 14.45 6.91 -11.72
CA SER A 153 15.23 5.80 -11.17
C SER A 153 14.52 5.13 -10.00
N GLY A 154 13.91 5.92 -9.12
CA GLY A 154 13.10 5.42 -8.01
C GLY A 154 11.84 4.69 -8.47
N LEU A 155 11.15 5.20 -9.48
CA LEU A 155 9.99 4.54 -10.08
C LEU A 155 10.36 3.19 -10.69
N ILE A 156 11.42 3.16 -11.52
CA ILE A 156 11.93 1.91 -12.11
C ILE A 156 12.31 0.92 -11.01
N PHE A 157 13.02 1.37 -9.99
CA PHE A 157 13.39 0.52 -8.86
C PHE A 157 12.18 -0.08 -8.16
N LEU A 158 11.13 0.72 -7.87
CA LEU A 158 9.92 0.22 -7.21
C LEU A 158 9.12 -0.76 -8.09
N ILE A 159 9.08 -0.54 -9.41
CA ILE A 159 8.44 -1.47 -10.35
C ILE A 159 9.21 -2.80 -10.38
N VAL A 160 10.53 -2.76 -10.48
CA VAL A 160 11.38 -3.96 -10.47
C VAL A 160 11.25 -4.70 -9.14
N LEU A 161 11.25 -3.98 -8.02
CA LEU A 161 11.06 -4.57 -6.69
C LEU A 161 9.69 -5.22 -6.56
N SER A 162 8.64 -4.59 -7.10
CA SER A 162 7.30 -5.18 -7.12
C SER A 162 7.26 -6.48 -7.92
N TYR A 163 7.88 -6.49 -9.11
CA TYR A 163 8.00 -7.71 -9.91
C TYR A 163 8.75 -8.82 -9.17
N ILE A 164 9.89 -8.50 -8.52
CA ILE A 164 10.64 -9.48 -7.72
C ILE A 164 9.75 -10.08 -6.62
N TYR A 165 8.94 -9.27 -5.95
CA TYR A 165 8.06 -9.77 -4.91
C TYR A 165 6.97 -10.71 -5.43
N THR A 166 6.47 -10.52 -6.65
CA THR A 166 5.53 -11.46 -7.28
C THR A 166 6.17 -12.80 -7.65
N GLN A 167 7.50 -12.89 -7.72
CA GLN A 167 8.25 -14.13 -7.96
C GLN A 167 8.63 -14.85 -6.65
N ILE A 168 8.29 -14.29 -5.49
CA ILE A 168 8.66 -14.84 -4.18
C ILE A 168 7.42 -15.16 -3.34
N PHE A 169 6.43 -14.30 -3.38
CA PHE A 169 5.26 -14.35 -2.52
C PHE A 169 3.98 -14.57 -3.32
N SER A 170 2.94 -15.03 -2.64
CA SER A 170 1.58 -15.02 -3.17
C SER A 170 1.20 -13.62 -3.65
N HIS A 171 0.25 -13.51 -4.56
CA HIS A 171 -0.23 -12.21 -5.08
C HIS A 171 -0.53 -11.20 -3.96
N ARG A 172 -1.23 -11.64 -2.91
CA ARG A 172 -1.56 -10.80 -1.75
C ARG A 172 -0.33 -10.45 -0.94
N GLY A 173 0.54 -11.43 -0.71
CA GLY A 173 1.81 -11.25 0.00
C GLY A 173 2.72 -10.25 -0.70
N ALA A 174 2.91 -10.38 -2.01
CA ALA A 174 3.72 -9.49 -2.83
C ALA A 174 3.22 -8.03 -2.78
N PHE A 175 1.91 -7.85 -2.89
CA PHE A 175 1.30 -6.52 -2.86
C PHE A 175 1.45 -5.86 -1.48
N MET A 176 1.20 -6.58 -0.38
CA MET A 176 1.44 -6.09 0.98
C MET A 176 2.92 -5.80 1.22
N GLN A 177 3.81 -6.66 0.73
CA GLN A 177 5.26 -6.50 0.86
C GLN A 177 5.75 -5.18 0.22
N MET A 178 5.17 -4.77 -0.91
CA MET A 178 5.43 -3.46 -1.47
C MET A 178 4.93 -2.32 -0.58
N GLY A 179 3.73 -2.46 -0.01
CA GLY A 179 3.18 -1.46 0.90
C GLY A 179 4.07 -1.22 2.11
N ILE A 180 4.51 -2.29 2.78
CA ILE A 180 5.38 -2.17 3.94
C ILE A 180 6.79 -1.70 3.57
N SER A 181 7.32 -2.06 2.40
CA SER A 181 8.61 -1.58 1.91
C SER A 181 8.58 -0.07 1.67
N ILE A 182 7.57 0.45 0.96
CA ILE A 182 7.37 1.89 0.74
C ILE A 182 7.16 2.61 2.08
N GLY A 183 6.29 2.10 2.95
CA GLY A 183 6.05 2.66 4.27
C GLY A 183 7.33 2.73 5.12
N THR A 184 8.16 1.69 5.07
CA THR A 184 9.46 1.67 5.76
C THR A 184 10.43 2.69 5.18
N MET A 185 10.52 2.83 3.85
CA MET A 185 11.33 3.87 3.21
C MET A 185 10.91 5.26 3.70
N MET A 186 9.60 5.51 3.78
CA MET A 186 9.06 6.80 4.22
C MET A 186 9.37 7.08 5.69
N VAL A 187 9.22 6.10 6.59
CA VAL A 187 9.53 6.27 8.02
C VAL A 187 11.03 6.36 8.24
N ALA A 188 11.83 5.56 7.55
CA ALA A 188 13.29 5.64 7.63
C ALA A 188 13.83 6.98 7.13
N ASN A 189 13.18 7.62 6.14
CA ASN A 189 13.46 9.01 5.79
C ASN A 189 13.33 9.95 7.01
N VAL A 190 12.26 9.80 7.79
CA VAL A 190 12.04 10.62 9.00
C VAL A 190 13.07 10.27 10.06
N ALA A 191 13.23 8.98 10.38
CA ALA A 191 14.04 8.52 11.52
C ALA A 191 15.54 8.65 11.31
N MET A 192 16.04 8.38 10.10
CA MET A 192 17.47 8.27 9.81
C MET A 192 18.05 9.48 9.06
N VAL A 193 17.22 10.28 8.42
CA VAL A 193 17.69 11.42 7.60
C VAL A 193 17.16 12.76 8.11
N ILE A 194 15.82 12.92 8.17
CA ILE A 194 15.19 14.22 8.47
C ILE A 194 15.47 14.62 9.91
N ILE A 195 15.05 13.83 10.89
CA ILE A 195 15.19 14.18 12.31
C ILE A 195 16.66 14.29 12.75
N PRO A 196 17.57 13.35 12.40
CA PRO A 196 18.99 13.53 12.74
C PRO A 196 19.64 14.75 12.09
N GLY A 197 19.28 15.06 10.84
CA GLY A 197 19.74 16.26 10.14
C GLY A 197 19.25 17.54 10.82
N GLN A 198 17.97 17.62 11.15
CA GLN A 198 17.38 18.76 11.86
C GLN A 198 17.97 18.97 13.24
N LYS A 199 18.24 17.89 14.00
CA LYS A 199 18.93 17.99 15.30
C LYS A 199 20.31 18.61 15.16
N LYS A 200 21.07 18.27 14.10
CA LYS A 200 22.39 18.88 13.84
C LYS A 200 22.26 20.37 13.50
N VAL A 201 21.26 20.74 12.68
CA VAL A 201 20.98 22.14 12.35
C VAL A 201 20.64 22.93 13.62
N VAL A 202 19.69 22.45 14.44
CA VAL A 202 19.30 23.12 15.70
C VAL A 202 20.49 23.24 16.65
N LYS A 203 21.35 22.22 16.76
CA LYS A 203 22.56 22.27 17.61
C LYS A 203 23.52 23.37 17.16
N ALA A 204 23.81 23.48 15.86
CA ALA A 204 24.68 24.53 15.31
C ALA A 204 24.08 25.92 15.57
N LEU A 205 22.77 26.12 15.30
CA LEU A 205 22.10 27.39 15.52
C LEU A 205 22.13 27.82 17.00
N LYS A 206 21.90 26.88 17.94
CA LYS A 206 22.00 27.16 19.39
C LYS A 206 23.43 27.50 19.84
N ALA A 207 24.44 27.00 19.12
CA ALA A 207 25.85 27.35 19.37
C ALA A 207 26.29 28.65 18.69
N GLY A 208 25.42 29.33 17.94
CA GLY A 208 25.76 30.52 17.15
C GLY A 208 26.59 30.21 15.90
N GLU A 209 26.62 28.94 15.48
CA GLU A 209 27.35 28.46 14.31
C GLU A 209 26.42 28.40 13.08
N GLU A 210 26.98 28.61 11.89
CA GLU A 210 26.25 28.41 10.64
C GLU A 210 26.06 26.91 10.35
N PRO A 211 24.80 26.41 10.23
CA PRO A 211 24.56 25.00 9.99
C PRO A 211 24.96 24.61 8.57
N ASN A 212 25.48 23.39 8.39
CA ASN A 212 25.78 22.85 7.07
C ASN A 212 24.48 22.68 6.26
N PRO A 213 24.34 23.37 5.10
CA PRO A 213 23.11 23.39 4.30
C PRO A 213 22.69 22.03 3.75
N ILE A 214 23.61 21.06 3.69
CA ILE A 214 23.33 19.70 3.19
C ILE A 214 22.25 18.98 4.02
N TYR A 215 22.16 19.26 5.33
CA TYR A 215 21.15 18.64 6.19
C TYR A 215 19.74 19.13 5.86
N GLY A 216 19.59 20.42 5.62
CA GLY A 216 18.33 21.02 5.19
C GLY A 216 17.91 20.53 3.79
N ALA A 217 18.84 20.50 2.83
CA ALA A 217 18.59 20.04 1.48
C ALA A 217 18.14 18.56 1.44
N ARG A 218 18.86 17.68 2.15
CA ARG A 218 18.49 16.26 2.25
C ARG A 218 17.14 16.08 2.95
N GLY A 219 16.89 16.80 4.04
CA GLY A 219 15.61 16.76 4.75
C GLY A 219 14.44 17.14 3.84
N LYS A 220 14.58 18.23 3.06
CA LYS A 220 13.58 18.70 2.09
C LYS A 220 13.34 17.66 0.99
N GLN A 221 14.39 17.08 0.39
CA GLN A 221 14.27 16.04 -0.63
C GLN A 221 13.48 14.85 -0.11
N ARG A 222 13.84 14.31 1.07
CA ARG A 222 13.16 13.15 1.66
C ARG A 222 11.71 13.44 2.05
N SER A 223 11.44 14.63 2.56
CA SER A 223 10.07 15.07 2.86
C SER A 223 9.22 15.15 1.59
N LEU A 224 9.79 15.64 0.49
CA LEU A 224 9.11 15.67 -0.81
C LEU A 224 8.83 14.27 -1.34
N HIS A 225 9.77 13.33 -1.22
CA HIS A 225 9.53 11.92 -1.60
C HIS A 225 8.39 11.31 -0.79
N ASN A 226 8.37 11.51 0.53
CA ASN A 226 7.28 11.04 1.38
C ASN A 226 5.93 11.60 0.93
N ASN A 227 5.89 12.88 0.54
CA ASN A 227 4.68 13.51 0.03
C ASN A 227 4.16 12.84 -1.25
N TYR A 228 5.04 12.51 -2.20
CA TYR A 228 4.64 11.83 -3.45
C TYR A 228 4.29 10.35 -3.24
N LEU A 229 4.92 9.67 -2.30
CA LEU A 229 4.66 8.25 -1.99
C LEU A 229 3.41 8.04 -1.11
N THR A 230 2.87 9.09 -0.49
CA THR A 230 1.75 8.96 0.45
C THR A 230 0.49 8.37 -0.20
N LEU A 231 0.05 8.87 -1.36
CA LEU A 231 -1.15 8.34 -2.02
C LEU A 231 -0.96 6.90 -2.50
N PRO A 232 0.15 6.54 -3.15
CA PRO A 232 0.43 5.14 -3.50
C PRO A 232 0.42 4.19 -2.30
N VAL A 233 1.08 4.52 -1.20
CA VAL A 233 1.13 3.62 -0.03
C VAL A 233 -0.24 3.42 0.59
N ILE A 234 -1.08 4.47 0.66
CA ILE A 234 -2.47 4.35 1.12
C ILE A 234 -3.25 3.41 0.19
N PHE A 235 -3.09 3.59 -1.14
CA PHE A 235 -3.78 2.75 -2.11
C PHE A 235 -3.40 1.27 -1.92
N VAL A 236 -2.12 0.96 -1.76
CA VAL A 236 -1.64 -0.40 -1.53
C VAL A 236 -2.22 -0.97 -0.23
N MET A 237 -2.21 -0.20 0.86
CA MET A 237 -2.76 -0.63 2.16
C MET A 237 -4.27 -0.92 2.10
N LEU A 238 -5.02 -0.17 1.29
CA LEU A 238 -6.44 -0.42 1.05
C LEU A 238 -6.65 -1.54 0.03
N GLY A 239 -5.81 -1.60 -0.99
CA GLY A 239 -5.89 -2.49 -2.14
C GLY A 239 -5.85 -3.97 -1.77
N VAL A 240 -5.18 -4.36 -0.68
CA VAL A 240 -5.15 -5.75 -0.19
C VAL A 240 -6.53 -6.28 0.24
N HIS A 241 -7.53 -5.41 0.36
CA HIS A 241 -8.92 -5.79 0.63
C HIS A 241 -9.75 -5.97 -0.66
N TYR A 242 -9.17 -5.67 -1.83
CA TYR A 242 -9.82 -5.75 -3.14
C TYR A 242 -9.03 -6.69 -4.06
N PRO A 243 -9.37 -7.97 -4.12
CA PRO A 243 -8.63 -8.99 -4.87
C PRO A 243 -8.38 -8.64 -6.33
N ILE A 244 -9.32 -8.00 -6.99
CA ILE A 244 -9.20 -7.56 -8.39
C ILE A 244 -7.97 -6.69 -8.67
N ILE A 245 -7.35 -6.11 -7.62
CA ILE A 245 -6.19 -5.22 -7.76
C ILE A 245 -4.88 -6.01 -7.69
N PHE A 246 -4.80 -7.00 -6.78
CA PHE A 246 -3.57 -7.72 -6.50
C PHE A 246 -3.56 -9.15 -7.03
N ALA A 247 -4.72 -9.81 -7.15
CA ALA A 247 -4.84 -11.19 -7.62
C ALA A 247 -4.95 -11.23 -9.16
N THR A 248 -3.92 -10.73 -9.82
CA THR A 248 -3.76 -10.61 -11.28
C THR A 248 -2.28 -10.71 -11.63
N GLU A 249 -1.94 -11.29 -12.77
CA GLU A 249 -0.55 -11.38 -13.26
C GLU A 249 0.15 -10.03 -13.40
N TYR A 250 -0.63 -8.98 -13.68
CA TYR A 250 -0.10 -7.62 -13.90
C TYR A 250 -0.12 -6.75 -12.64
N SER A 251 -0.27 -7.34 -11.45
CA SER A 251 -0.32 -6.60 -10.16
C SER A 251 0.88 -5.69 -9.94
N TRP A 252 2.09 -6.11 -10.35
CA TRP A 252 3.32 -5.32 -10.29
C TRP A 252 3.29 -4.10 -11.21
N LEU A 253 2.66 -4.22 -12.40
CA LEU A 253 2.51 -3.12 -13.33
C LEU A 253 1.40 -2.15 -12.88
N ILE A 254 0.29 -2.69 -12.38
CA ILE A 254 -0.77 -1.89 -11.73
C ILE A 254 -0.18 -1.02 -10.63
N LEU A 255 0.68 -1.59 -9.79
CA LEU A 255 1.37 -0.80 -8.76
C LEU A 255 2.21 0.33 -9.37
N GLY A 256 2.96 0.06 -10.44
CA GLY A 256 3.71 1.08 -11.17
C GLY A 256 2.83 2.23 -11.65
N LEU A 257 1.66 1.93 -12.21
CA LEU A 257 0.68 2.94 -12.63
C LEU A 257 0.12 3.72 -11.44
N ILE A 258 -0.16 3.06 -10.32
CA ILE A 258 -0.62 3.72 -9.09
C ILE A 258 0.43 4.69 -8.52
N LEU A 259 1.71 4.38 -8.61
CA LEU A 259 2.79 5.31 -8.25
C LEU A 259 2.73 6.58 -9.10
N ILE A 260 2.51 6.42 -10.41
CA ILE A 260 2.39 7.57 -11.34
C ILE A 260 1.10 8.35 -11.07
N ILE A 261 -0.04 7.68 -10.89
CA ILE A 261 -1.33 8.33 -10.57
C ILE A 261 -1.20 9.15 -9.28
N GLY A 262 -0.63 8.58 -8.23
CA GLY A 262 -0.40 9.28 -6.97
C GLY A 262 0.50 10.51 -7.15
N ALA A 263 1.56 10.38 -7.95
CA ALA A 263 2.46 11.49 -8.27
C ALA A 263 1.75 12.61 -9.05
N LEU A 264 0.93 12.29 -10.06
CA LEU A 264 0.15 13.26 -10.83
C LEU A 264 -0.83 14.04 -9.95
N ILE A 265 -1.57 13.34 -9.08
CA ILE A 265 -2.50 13.98 -8.14
C ILE A 265 -1.74 14.89 -7.17
N ARG A 266 -0.62 14.43 -6.60
CA ARG A 266 0.19 15.28 -5.71
C ARG A 266 0.79 16.48 -6.43
N HIS A 267 1.23 16.30 -7.68
CA HIS A 267 1.75 17.38 -8.51
C HIS A 267 0.70 18.48 -8.72
N PHE A 268 -0.55 18.10 -9.00
CA PHE A 268 -1.66 19.06 -9.10
C PHE A 268 -1.78 19.93 -7.85
N PHE A 269 -1.91 19.30 -6.68
CA PHE A 269 -2.08 20.02 -5.42
C PHE A 269 -0.84 20.85 -5.04
N ASN A 270 0.36 20.30 -5.21
CA ASN A 270 1.61 21.00 -4.93
C ASN A 270 1.77 22.25 -5.81
N THR A 271 1.41 22.18 -7.09
CA THR A 271 1.44 23.31 -8.03
C THR A 271 0.41 24.38 -7.63
N LYS A 272 -0.81 23.96 -7.29
CA LYS A 272 -1.86 24.87 -6.82
C LYS A 272 -1.46 25.60 -5.53
N HIS A 273 -0.86 24.90 -4.56
CA HIS A 273 -0.39 25.53 -3.31
C HIS A 273 0.73 26.55 -3.53
N LYS A 274 1.53 26.40 -4.58
CA LYS A 274 2.52 27.41 -4.99
C LYS A 274 1.89 28.68 -5.59
N GLY A 275 0.57 28.71 -5.77
CA GLY A 275 -0.12 29.81 -6.44
C GLY A 275 0.08 29.87 -7.96
N LEU A 276 0.59 28.76 -8.56
CA LEU A 276 0.75 28.64 -10.00
C LEU A 276 -0.54 28.15 -10.67
N PRO A 277 -0.71 28.35 -11.99
CA PRO A 277 -1.84 27.80 -12.73
C PRO A 277 -2.00 26.30 -12.49
N ALA A 278 -3.20 25.87 -12.14
CA ALA A 278 -3.48 24.47 -11.83
C ALA A 278 -3.31 23.58 -13.08
N PRO A 279 -2.47 22.53 -13.05
CA PRO A 279 -2.22 21.67 -14.21
C PRO A 279 -3.33 20.63 -14.38
N TYR A 280 -4.51 21.04 -14.86
CA TYR A 280 -5.69 20.15 -15.00
C TYR A 280 -5.45 18.92 -15.88
N TRP A 281 -4.45 18.97 -16.79
CA TRP A 281 -4.06 17.81 -17.59
C TRP A 281 -3.68 16.59 -16.75
N THR A 282 -3.21 16.79 -15.51
CA THR A 282 -2.83 15.69 -14.61
C THR A 282 -4.02 14.82 -14.22
N TRP A 283 -5.22 15.40 -14.13
CA TRP A 283 -6.45 14.65 -13.87
C TRP A 283 -6.86 13.78 -15.07
N LEU A 284 -6.71 14.31 -16.30
CA LEU A 284 -6.98 13.52 -17.50
C LEU A 284 -6.00 12.34 -17.61
N ALA A 285 -4.70 12.60 -17.38
CA ALA A 285 -3.69 11.56 -17.37
C ALA A 285 -3.94 10.52 -16.26
N ALA A 286 -4.27 10.95 -15.04
CA ALA A 286 -4.59 10.05 -13.94
C ALA A 286 -5.82 9.19 -14.26
N SER A 287 -6.88 9.78 -14.81
CA SER A 287 -8.09 9.04 -15.20
C SER A 287 -7.79 8.00 -16.29
N PHE A 288 -6.99 8.36 -17.29
CA PHE A 288 -6.55 7.41 -18.33
C PHE A 288 -5.78 6.23 -17.72
N LEU A 289 -4.84 6.50 -16.80
CA LEU A 289 -4.08 5.45 -16.13
C LEU A 289 -4.96 4.56 -15.23
N VAL A 290 -6.02 5.10 -14.62
CA VAL A 290 -7.02 4.29 -13.89
C VAL A 290 -7.71 3.31 -14.85
N VAL A 291 -8.10 3.76 -16.05
CA VAL A 291 -8.68 2.87 -17.07
C VAL A 291 -7.66 1.78 -17.46
N CYS A 292 -6.38 2.13 -17.61
CA CYS A 292 -5.33 1.13 -17.86
C CYS A 292 -5.22 0.12 -16.71
N CYS A 293 -5.29 0.55 -15.44
CA CYS A 293 -5.29 -0.36 -14.29
C CYS A 293 -6.48 -1.34 -14.34
N ILE A 294 -7.69 -0.82 -14.65
CA ILE A 294 -8.90 -1.66 -14.78
C ILE A 294 -8.72 -2.68 -15.92
N SER A 295 -8.21 -2.25 -17.07
CA SER A 295 -7.96 -3.14 -18.21
C SER A 295 -6.93 -4.22 -17.89
N LEU A 296 -5.80 -3.86 -17.23
CA LEU A 296 -4.78 -4.82 -16.81
C LEU A 296 -5.31 -5.81 -15.77
N SER A 297 -6.14 -5.34 -14.85
CA SER A 297 -6.78 -6.18 -13.85
C SER A 297 -7.71 -7.21 -14.49
N TYR A 298 -8.46 -6.80 -15.52
CA TYR A 298 -9.37 -7.68 -16.24
C TYR A 298 -8.64 -8.72 -17.11
N VAL A 299 -7.65 -8.26 -17.91
CA VAL A 299 -6.89 -9.14 -18.82
C VAL A 299 -5.96 -10.08 -18.04
N GLY A 300 -5.42 -9.66 -16.90
CA GLY A 300 -4.50 -10.45 -16.10
C GLY A 300 -5.19 -11.37 -15.09
N GLY A 301 -6.52 -11.56 -15.14
CA GLY A 301 -7.20 -12.59 -14.37
C GLY A 301 -7.05 -13.97 -15.00
N PRO A 302 -7.51 -15.05 -14.33
CA PRO A 302 -7.54 -16.39 -14.92
C PRO A 302 -8.32 -16.33 -16.25
N THR A 303 -7.65 -16.69 -17.36
CA THR A 303 -8.29 -16.72 -18.67
C THR A 303 -8.83 -18.12 -18.90
N ASN A 304 -10.12 -18.21 -19.19
CA ASN A 304 -10.77 -19.48 -19.53
C ASN A 304 -10.61 -19.81 -21.03
N GLU A 305 -9.77 -19.06 -21.76
CA GLU A 305 -9.63 -19.19 -23.23
C GLU A 305 -9.02 -20.53 -23.65
N ASP A 306 -8.19 -21.14 -22.80
CA ASP A 306 -7.53 -22.41 -23.10
C ASP A 306 -8.38 -23.63 -22.68
N TYR A 307 -9.39 -23.45 -21.83
CA TYR A 307 -10.28 -24.52 -21.36
C TYR A 307 -11.73 -24.26 -21.82
N GLU A 308 -12.04 -24.65 -23.04
CA GLU A 308 -13.43 -24.69 -23.50
C GLU A 308 -14.16 -25.87 -22.85
N ILE A 309 -14.76 -25.65 -21.68
CA ILE A 309 -15.74 -26.59 -21.10
C ILE A 309 -16.94 -26.78 -22.03
N SER A 310 -17.17 -25.83 -22.95
CA SER A 310 -18.14 -26.00 -24.07
C SER A 310 -17.89 -27.27 -24.90
N ASN A 311 -16.65 -27.79 -24.93
CA ASN A 311 -16.33 -29.05 -25.62
C ASN A 311 -16.81 -30.30 -24.85
N LEU A 312 -17.17 -30.20 -23.57
CA LEU A 312 -17.65 -31.33 -22.78
C LEU A 312 -19.14 -31.64 -23.00
N ASN A 313 -19.89 -30.82 -23.78
CA ASN A 313 -21.33 -30.96 -24.02
C ASN A 313 -22.16 -31.23 -22.75
N LEU A 314 -21.73 -30.69 -21.60
CA LEU A 314 -22.44 -30.84 -20.34
C LEU A 314 -23.73 -30.05 -20.34
N SER A 315 -24.81 -30.68 -19.92
CA SER A 315 -26.08 -30.02 -19.67
C SER A 315 -25.94 -28.95 -18.57
N LYS A 316 -26.91 -28.03 -18.49
CA LYS A 316 -26.93 -27.01 -17.45
C LYS A 316 -26.91 -27.60 -16.04
N ASP A 317 -27.68 -28.68 -15.83
CA ASP A 317 -27.79 -29.36 -14.54
C ASP A 317 -26.49 -30.07 -14.18
N GLU A 318 -25.78 -30.67 -15.14
CA GLU A 318 -24.47 -31.30 -14.91
C GLU A 318 -23.42 -30.25 -14.50
N VAL A 319 -23.32 -29.11 -15.20
CA VAL A 319 -22.42 -28.01 -14.84
C VAL A 319 -22.75 -27.48 -13.45
N HIS A 320 -24.04 -27.33 -13.12
CA HIS A 320 -24.48 -26.86 -11.81
C HIS A 320 -24.07 -27.81 -10.70
N ASN A 321 -24.39 -29.10 -10.85
CA ASN A 321 -24.07 -30.11 -9.84
C ASN A 321 -22.55 -30.24 -9.63
N SER A 322 -21.77 -30.29 -10.70
CA SER A 322 -20.32 -30.36 -10.63
C SER A 322 -19.70 -29.13 -9.96
N ALA A 323 -20.20 -27.93 -10.25
CA ALA A 323 -19.70 -26.70 -9.62
C ALA A 323 -20.06 -26.64 -8.13
N VAL A 324 -21.27 -27.04 -7.74
CA VAL A 324 -21.68 -27.10 -6.32
C VAL A 324 -20.82 -28.12 -5.57
N GLU A 325 -20.61 -29.32 -6.13
CA GLU A 325 -19.75 -30.35 -5.54
C GLU A 325 -18.32 -29.85 -5.37
N LEU A 326 -17.75 -29.22 -6.41
CA LEU A 326 -16.42 -28.60 -6.37
C LEU A 326 -16.30 -27.56 -5.26
N VAL A 327 -17.27 -26.64 -5.14
CA VAL A 327 -17.25 -25.60 -4.10
C VAL A 327 -17.33 -26.22 -2.69
N ILE A 328 -18.17 -27.26 -2.51
CA ILE A 328 -18.21 -27.98 -1.22
C ILE A 328 -16.86 -28.64 -0.94
N GLU A 329 -16.27 -29.31 -1.90
CA GLU A 329 -15.01 -30.05 -1.72
C GLU A 329 -13.83 -29.10 -1.45
N ARG A 330 -13.69 -28.03 -2.22
CA ARG A 330 -12.53 -27.13 -2.17
C ARG A 330 -12.69 -25.99 -1.16
N CYS A 331 -13.89 -25.45 -0.98
CA CYS A 331 -14.07 -24.21 -0.20
C CYS A 331 -14.53 -24.45 1.23
N SER A 332 -15.28 -25.54 1.51
CA SER A 332 -15.83 -25.78 2.85
C SER A 332 -14.75 -26.06 3.90
N ALA A 333 -13.55 -26.49 3.51
CA ALA A 333 -12.43 -26.67 4.45
C ALA A 333 -12.15 -25.42 5.29
N CYS A 334 -12.33 -24.24 4.69
CA CYS A 334 -12.19 -22.94 5.35
C CYS A 334 -13.54 -22.25 5.60
N HIS A 335 -14.54 -22.50 4.74
CA HIS A 335 -15.83 -21.81 4.69
C HIS A 335 -16.98 -22.67 5.24
N ALA A 336 -16.71 -23.46 6.25
CA ALA A 336 -17.71 -24.19 7.02
C ALA A 336 -18.02 -23.51 8.35
N LYS A 337 -19.12 -23.92 8.98
CA LYS A 337 -19.48 -23.47 10.34
C LYS A 337 -18.41 -23.84 11.34
N GLU A 338 -17.81 -25.01 11.15
CA GLU A 338 -16.65 -25.51 11.91
C GLU A 338 -15.53 -25.82 10.88
N PRO A 339 -14.68 -24.82 10.56
CA PRO A 339 -13.60 -25.03 9.59
C PRO A 339 -12.65 -26.13 10.03
N VAL A 340 -12.25 -26.99 9.09
CA VAL A 340 -11.26 -28.06 9.34
C VAL A 340 -9.84 -27.59 9.02
N TRP A 341 -9.68 -26.45 8.38
CA TRP A 341 -8.36 -25.90 8.09
C TRP A 341 -7.69 -25.39 9.36
N ASP A 342 -6.47 -25.87 9.61
CA ASP A 342 -5.71 -25.51 10.81
C ASP A 342 -5.45 -23.98 10.91
N GLY A 343 -5.67 -23.43 12.10
CA GLY A 343 -5.52 -22.01 12.38
C GLY A 343 -6.78 -21.15 12.10
N LEU A 344 -7.89 -21.75 11.64
CA LEU A 344 -9.17 -21.05 11.48
C LEU A 344 -10.18 -21.50 12.54
N ALA A 345 -10.46 -20.63 13.49
CA ALA A 345 -11.50 -20.89 14.51
C ALA A 345 -12.94 -20.64 14.00
N PHE A 346 -13.08 -19.86 12.92
CA PHE A 346 -14.37 -19.49 12.32
C PHE A 346 -14.21 -19.29 10.81
N ALA A 347 -15.31 -19.47 10.09
CA ALA A 347 -15.33 -19.18 8.65
C ALA A 347 -14.92 -17.71 8.39
N PRO A 348 -13.93 -17.47 7.52
CA PRO A 348 -13.48 -16.12 7.20
C PRO A 348 -14.64 -15.23 6.75
N LYS A 349 -14.76 -14.03 7.34
CA LYS A 349 -15.83 -13.04 7.08
C LYS A 349 -17.26 -13.59 7.29
N GLY A 350 -17.45 -14.71 7.95
CA GLY A 350 -18.74 -15.34 8.15
C GLY A 350 -19.37 -15.88 6.85
N VAL A 351 -18.55 -16.22 5.86
CA VAL A 351 -18.96 -16.84 4.59
C VAL A 351 -19.02 -18.34 4.80
N TYR A 352 -20.18 -18.95 4.53
CA TYR A 352 -20.43 -20.39 4.65
C TYR A 352 -20.74 -20.97 3.26
N LEU A 353 -20.09 -22.08 2.90
CA LEU A 353 -20.18 -22.74 1.60
C LEU A 353 -20.31 -24.27 1.77
N GLU A 354 -21.19 -24.71 2.67
CA GLU A 354 -21.42 -26.12 3.02
C GLU A 354 -22.65 -26.71 2.34
N THR A 355 -23.54 -25.87 1.83
CA THR A 355 -24.79 -26.30 1.19
C THR A 355 -25.02 -25.54 -0.11
N GLU A 356 -25.72 -26.20 -1.05
CA GLU A 356 -26.10 -25.59 -2.34
C GLU A 356 -26.77 -24.21 -2.17
N ALA A 357 -27.70 -24.08 -1.23
CA ALA A 357 -28.39 -22.82 -0.98
C ALA A 357 -27.43 -21.68 -0.52
N GLN A 358 -26.42 -22.01 0.27
CA GLN A 358 -25.37 -21.04 0.66
C GLN A 358 -24.49 -20.67 -0.54
N ILE A 359 -24.11 -21.66 -1.36
CA ILE A 359 -23.28 -21.47 -2.55
C ILE A 359 -23.99 -20.60 -3.58
N LEU A 360 -25.28 -20.88 -3.88
CA LEU A 360 -26.08 -20.09 -4.78
C LEU A 360 -26.20 -18.63 -4.33
N LYS A 361 -26.38 -18.40 -3.03
CA LYS A 361 -26.41 -17.06 -2.45
C LYS A 361 -25.10 -16.29 -2.64
N MET A 362 -23.98 -16.99 -2.70
CA MET A 362 -22.63 -16.44 -2.83
C MET A 362 -22.01 -16.66 -4.22
N ALA A 363 -22.84 -17.01 -5.22
CA ALA A 363 -22.33 -17.38 -6.54
C ALA A 363 -21.49 -16.28 -7.22
N ASN A 364 -21.88 -15.02 -7.07
CA ASN A 364 -21.09 -13.90 -7.58
C ASN A 364 -19.72 -13.81 -6.89
N GLU A 365 -19.71 -13.92 -5.58
CA GLU A 365 -18.46 -13.85 -4.79
C GLU A 365 -17.54 -15.03 -5.10
N VAL A 366 -18.09 -16.25 -5.22
CA VAL A 366 -17.34 -17.44 -5.66
C VAL A 366 -16.70 -17.17 -7.01
N TYR A 367 -17.47 -16.68 -7.98
CA TYR A 367 -16.94 -16.33 -9.31
C TYR A 367 -15.81 -15.30 -9.22
N TRP A 368 -16.07 -14.14 -8.59
CA TRP A 368 -15.07 -13.06 -8.55
C TRP A 368 -13.81 -13.39 -7.77
N GLN A 369 -13.91 -14.27 -6.76
CA GLN A 369 -12.76 -14.61 -5.92
C GLN A 369 -11.96 -15.80 -6.46
N SER A 370 -12.60 -16.74 -7.19
CA SER A 370 -11.97 -18.01 -7.55
C SER A 370 -11.84 -18.23 -9.06
N ALA A 371 -12.74 -17.66 -9.87
CA ALA A 371 -12.73 -17.85 -11.33
C ALA A 371 -12.24 -16.60 -12.08
N ALA A 372 -12.64 -15.41 -11.64
CA ALA A 372 -12.21 -14.15 -12.26
C ALA A 372 -10.92 -13.58 -11.67
N SER A 373 -10.42 -14.14 -10.58
CA SER A 373 -9.15 -13.77 -9.95
C SER A 373 -8.55 -14.95 -9.18
N TRP A 374 -7.25 -14.90 -8.89
CA TRP A 374 -6.55 -15.87 -8.03
C TRP A 374 -6.62 -15.53 -6.53
N ALA A 375 -7.69 -14.87 -6.09
CA ALA A 375 -7.80 -14.48 -4.69
C ALA A 375 -8.13 -15.65 -3.76
N MET A 376 -8.86 -16.64 -4.29
CA MET A 376 -9.24 -17.86 -3.57
C MET A 376 -8.96 -19.10 -4.43
N PRO A 377 -8.49 -20.16 -3.81
CA PRO A 377 -7.98 -20.24 -2.42
C PRO A 377 -6.76 -19.34 -2.22
N PRO A 378 -6.52 -18.78 -1.00
CA PRO A 378 -5.34 -17.94 -0.77
C PRO A 378 -4.05 -18.72 -1.01
N GLY A 379 -3.14 -18.20 -1.88
CA GLY A 379 -1.92 -18.91 -2.25
C GLY A 379 -2.14 -20.32 -2.82
N ASN A 380 -3.29 -20.53 -3.43
CA ASN A 380 -3.76 -21.81 -4.00
C ASN A 380 -3.59 -23.04 -3.08
N ILE A 381 -3.67 -22.84 -1.76
CA ILE A 381 -3.35 -23.85 -0.73
C ILE A 381 -4.21 -25.13 -0.77
N ILE A 382 -5.35 -25.11 -1.45
CA ILE A 382 -6.26 -26.25 -1.64
C ILE A 382 -6.21 -26.74 -3.08
N TRP A 383 -5.33 -26.18 -3.90
CA TRP A 383 -5.10 -26.59 -5.29
C TRP A 383 -6.37 -26.54 -6.15
N LEU A 384 -6.83 -25.35 -6.46
CA LEU A 384 -7.87 -25.12 -7.47
C LEU A 384 -7.17 -24.92 -8.82
N ASP A 385 -7.34 -25.86 -9.75
CA ASP A 385 -6.71 -25.81 -11.06
C ASP A 385 -7.50 -24.96 -12.07
N ASP A 386 -6.95 -24.78 -13.27
CA ASP A 386 -7.55 -23.94 -14.28
C ASP A 386 -8.85 -24.53 -14.87
N GLU A 387 -8.98 -25.86 -14.92
CA GLU A 387 -10.21 -26.53 -15.36
C GLU A 387 -11.34 -26.30 -14.35
N GLU A 388 -11.02 -26.42 -13.05
CA GLU A 388 -11.94 -26.16 -11.95
C GLU A 388 -12.39 -24.67 -11.94
N ARG A 389 -11.48 -23.73 -12.21
CA ARG A 389 -11.79 -22.30 -12.36
C ARG A 389 -12.68 -22.02 -13.57
N ALA A 390 -12.41 -22.68 -14.69
CA ALA A 390 -13.23 -22.59 -15.89
C ALA A 390 -14.63 -23.14 -15.67
N LEU A 391 -14.77 -24.25 -14.91
CA LEU A 391 -16.08 -24.80 -14.52
C LEU A 391 -16.89 -23.78 -13.70
N LEU A 392 -16.27 -23.12 -12.72
CA LEU A 392 -16.94 -22.09 -11.93
C LEU A 392 -17.35 -20.87 -12.77
N SER A 393 -16.54 -20.52 -13.77
CA SER A 393 -16.86 -19.43 -14.72
C SER A 393 -18.07 -19.78 -15.58
N GLU A 394 -18.09 -20.95 -16.18
CA GLU A 394 -19.22 -21.42 -17.02
C GLU A 394 -20.50 -21.60 -16.19
N TRP A 395 -20.38 -22.12 -14.96
CA TRP A 395 -21.50 -22.20 -14.03
C TRP A 395 -22.12 -20.84 -13.76
N HIS A 396 -21.30 -19.84 -13.42
CA HIS A 396 -21.75 -18.49 -13.15
C HIS A 396 -22.41 -17.83 -14.36
N LYS A 397 -21.88 -18.07 -15.57
CA LYS A 397 -22.47 -17.61 -16.82
C LYS A 397 -23.86 -18.20 -17.03
N LYS A 398 -23.99 -19.54 -16.86
CA LYS A 398 -25.30 -20.23 -17.03
C LYS A 398 -26.31 -19.84 -15.95
N LEU A 399 -25.91 -19.39 -14.77
CA LEU A 399 -26.82 -18.83 -13.75
C LEU A 399 -27.39 -17.47 -14.13
N LYS A 400 -26.69 -16.70 -14.96
CA LYS A 400 -27.15 -15.37 -15.41
C LYS A 400 -28.08 -15.38 -16.61
N ASP A 401 -28.09 -16.48 -17.35
CA ASP A 401 -28.93 -16.66 -18.54
C ASP A 401 -30.37 -17.06 -18.18
N ASP A 402 -30.67 -17.17 -16.88
CA ASP A 402 -32.02 -17.32 -16.29
C ASP A 402 -32.52 -16.00 -15.73
#